data_134b7092c50b39bd3522c7526cc09c2f
#
_entry.id   134b7092c50b39bd3522c7526cc09c2f
#
_cell.length_a   1.000
_cell.length_b   1.000
_cell.length_c   1.000
_cell.angle_alpha   90.00
_cell.angle_beta   90.00
_cell.angle_gamma   90.00
#
_symmetry.space_group_name_H-M   'P 1'
#
loop_
_entity.id
_entity.type
_entity.pdbx_description
1 polymer ?
#
loop_
_entity_poly.entity_id
_entity_poly.type
_entity_poly.pdbx_seq_one_letter_code
_entity_poly.pdbx_strand_id
1 'polypeptide(L)'
;NCIGKKFQPMNKYATLYIVLLFAFCCPVQSQEIIDKKTVIHFVPIANGKPVQPDSIYQNAFGETYSVSKLKYYLSNFSIGSKVDAGIYLIDAFAADSVILQLPLNAKGILHFQLGVDSIYNCSGAQSGVLDPLNGMFWTWNTGYINFKLEGYSAFSSTNIKNIEYHIGGYAGENKTMRKIQLPYSLPKKTQDIYIQFNLDNFWKSSSAFKIAE
;
A
#
# COMPACT_ATOMS: atom_id res chain seq x y z
N ASN A 1 -41.51 -94.09 8.37
CA ASN A 1 -41.43 -93.40 7.11
C ASN A 1 -40.28 -92.41 7.22
N CYS A 2 -39.10 -92.87 6.79
CA CYS A 2 -37.90 -92.03 6.70
C CYS A 2 -37.55 -91.88 5.24
N ILE A 3 -37.53 -90.64 4.74
CA ILE A 3 -37.11 -90.36 3.41
C ILE A 3 -35.68 -89.77 3.52
N GLY A 4 -34.72 -90.53 2.98
CA GLY A 4 -33.33 -90.12 2.92
C GLY A 4 -33.08 -89.00 1.93
N LYS A 5 -32.43 -87.98 2.39
CA LYS A 5 -31.87 -86.96 1.52
C LYS A 5 -30.46 -87.30 1.11
N LYS A 6 -30.21 -87.47 -0.17
CA LYS A 6 -28.90 -87.65 -0.78
C LYS A 6 -28.06 -86.35 -0.64
N PHE A 7 -26.87 -86.47 -0.05
CA PHE A 7 -25.87 -85.49 -0.10
C PHE A 7 -25.25 -85.45 -1.49
N GLN A 8 -25.19 -84.23 -2.11
CA GLN A 8 -24.38 -83.99 -3.27
C GLN A 8 -22.99 -83.40 -2.84
N PRO A 9 -21.93 -83.77 -3.48
CA PRO A 9 -20.61 -83.29 -3.10
C PRO A 9 -20.42 -81.82 -3.51
N MET A 10 -19.93 -81.06 -2.58
CA MET A 10 -19.54 -79.66 -2.77
C MET A 10 -18.38 -79.51 -3.79
N ASN A 11 -18.57 -78.62 -4.74
CA ASN A 11 -17.61 -78.27 -5.76
C ASN A 11 -16.37 -77.54 -5.10
N LYS A 12 -15.17 -78.05 -5.34
CA LYS A 12 -13.93 -77.68 -4.67
C LYS A 12 -13.18 -76.48 -5.28
N TYR A 13 -13.83 -75.64 -6.01
CA TYR A 13 -13.12 -74.49 -6.62
C TYR A 13 -13.86 -73.18 -6.30
N ALA A 14 -13.72 -72.65 -5.09
CA ALA A 14 -14.01 -71.28 -4.79
C ALA A 14 -12.74 -70.44 -5.12
N THR A 15 -12.68 -69.90 -6.32
CA THR A 15 -11.62 -69.00 -6.69
C THR A 15 -11.84 -67.66 -5.99
N LEU A 16 -11.02 -67.39 -4.97
CA LEU A 16 -11.03 -66.10 -4.27
C LEU A 16 -10.36 -65.03 -5.13
N TYR A 17 -11.14 -64.19 -5.77
CA TYR A 17 -10.61 -62.97 -6.44
C TYR A 17 -10.34 -61.95 -5.37
N ILE A 18 -9.06 -61.79 -4.98
CA ILE A 18 -8.58 -60.66 -4.20
C ILE A 18 -8.40 -59.49 -5.18
N VAL A 19 -9.39 -58.60 -5.18
CA VAL A 19 -9.24 -57.30 -5.85
C VAL A 19 -8.37 -56.44 -4.97
N LEU A 20 -7.07 -56.32 -5.29
CA LEU A 20 -6.15 -55.38 -4.72
C LEU A 20 -6.55 -54.00 -5.24
N LEU A 21 -7.36 -53.26 -4.48
CA LEU A 21 -7.57 -51.82 -4.63
C LEU A 21 -6.24 -51.11 -4.25
N PHE A 22 -5.38 -50.89 -5.22
CA PHE A 22 -4.32 -49.91 -5.09
C PHE A 22 -4.99 -48.53 -4.93
N ALA A 23 -5.18 -48.09 -3.69
CA ALA A 23 -5.41 -46.67 -3.41
C ALA A 23 -4.19 -45.90 -3.89
N PHE A 24 -4.26 -45.32 -5.06
CA PHE A 24 -3.33 -44.27 -5.52
C PHE A 24 -3.51 -43.11 -4.56
N CYS A 25 -2.74 -43.11 -3.48
CA CYS A 25 -2.57 -41.95 -2.64
C CYS A 25 -1.73 -40.97 -3.47
N CYS A 26 -2.37 -40.19 -4.32
CA CYS A 26 -1.75 -39.02 -4.90
C CYS A 26 -1.31 -38.15 -3.71
N PRO A 27 -0.02 -37.87 -3.52
CA PRO A 27 0.37 -36.82 -2.59
C PRO A 27 -0.27 -35.54 -3.09
N VAL A 28 -1.27 -35.05 -2.37
CA VAL A 28 -1.72 -33.67 -2.51
C VAL A 28 -0.51 -32.84 -2.08
N GLN A 29 0.28 -32.47 -3.05
CA GLN A 29 1.36 -31.51 -2.87
C GLN A 29 0.64 -30.20 -2.57
N SER A 30 0.45 -29.91 -1.29
CA SER A 30 0.07 -28.58 -0.85
C SER A 30 1.18 -27.66 -1.37
N GLN A 31 0.91 -26.99 -2.49
CA GLN A 31 1.70 -25.85 -2.88
C GLN A 31 1.57 -24.87 -1.73
N GLU A 32 2.60 -24.77 -0.92
CA GLU A 32 2.76 -23.62 -0.02
C GLU A 32 2.61 -22.39 -0.92
N ILE A 33 1.47 -21.76 -0.82
CA ILE A 33 1.28 -20.41 -1.33
C ILE A 33 2.21 -19.58 -0.44
N ILE A 34 3.46 -19.43 -0.87
CA ILE A 34 4.37 -18.45 -0.29
C ILE A 34 3.67 -17.13 -0.54
N ASP A 35 3.10 -16.60 0.51
CA ASP A 35 2.43 -15.29 0.53
C ASP A 35 3.52 -14.26 0.24
N LYS A 36 3.73 -13.98 -1.05
CA LYS A 36 4.79 -13.07 -1.50
C LYS A 36 4.38 -11.67 -1.10
N LYS A 37 4.99 -11.19 -0.05
CA LYS A 37 4.88 -9.78 0.37
C LYS A 37 5.67 -8.92 -0.61
N THR A 38 5.08 -7.81 -0.98
CA THR A 38 5.73 -6.77 -1.77
C THR A 38 6.04 -5.60 -0.85
N VAL A 39 7.26 -5.15 -0.84
CA VAL A 39 7.65 -3.91 -0.14
C VAL A 39 7.74 -2.78 -1.15
N ILE A 40 7.04 -1.70 -0.88
CA ILE A 40 7.09 -0.48 -1.69
C ILE A 40 7.71 0.63 -0.85
N HIS A 41 8.86 1.11 -1.27
CA HIS A 41 9.55 2.25 -0.68
C HIS A 41 9.17 3.53 -1.41
N PHE A 42 8.84 4.57 -0.66
CA PHE A 42 8.50 5.88 -1.20
C PHE A 42 9.64 6.85 -0.92
N VAL A 43 10.34 7.25 -1.96
CA VAL A 43 11.54 8.07 -1.86
C VAL A 43 11.26 9.47 -2.38
N PRO A 44 11.04 10.47 -1.51
CA PRO A 44 10.92 11.86 -1.93
C PRO A 44 12.26 12.38 -2.45
N ILE A 45 12.21 13.12 -3.57
CA ILE A 45 13.37 13.72 -4.21
C ILE A 45 13.14 15.23 -4.34
N ALA A 46 14.16 16.01 -3.99
CA ALA A 46 14.21 17.43 -4.27
C ALA A 46 15.59 17.79 -4.83
N ASN A 47 15.62 18.64 -5.84
CA ASN A 47 16.83 19.05 -6.57
C ASN A 47 17.68 17.82 -7.01
N GLY A 48 17.02 16.73 -7.43
CA GLY A 48 17.66 15.50 -7.91
C GLY A 48 18.28 14.61 -6.84
N LYS A 49 18.04 14.86 -5.54
CA LYS A 49 18.58 14.11 -4.42
C LYS A 49 17.44 13.63 -3.49
N PRO A 50 17.58 12.48 -2.80
CA PRO A 50 16.66 12.10 -1.74
C PRO A 50 16.52 13.22 -0.69
N VAL A 51 15.29 13.46 -0.29
CA VAL A 51 15.02 14.47 0.75
C VAL A 51 15.53 13.97 2.09
N GLN A 52 16.34 14.80 2.75
CA GLN A 52 16.87 14.56 4.08
C GLN A 52 16.37 15.63 5.04
N PRO A 53 16.14 15.32 6.31
CA PRO A 53 15.78 16.32 7.31
C PRO A 53 16.79 17.47 7.32
N ASP A 54 16.29 18.70 7.44
CA ASP A 54 17.05 19.92 7.58
C ASP A 54 18.04 20.26 6.46
N SER A 55 18.09 19.47 5.39
CA SER A 55 18.85 19.82 4.20
C SER A 55 18.19 20.98 3.44
N ILE A 56 19.00 21.82 2.84
CA ILE A 56 18.52 22.99 2.07
C ILE A 56 18.25 22.59 0.62
N TYR A 57 17.05 22.91 0.16
CA TYR A 57 16.59 22.77 -1.22
C TYR A 57 16.21 24.13 -1.80
N GLN A 58 16.06 24.20 -3.10
CA GLN A 58 15.61 25.41 -3.79
C GLN A 58 14.41 25.07 -4.68
N ASN A 59 13.35 25.87 -4.58
CA ASN A 59 12.19 25.72 -5.44
C ASN A 59 12.40 26.39 -6.81
N ALA A 60 11.39 26.29 -7.69
CA ALA A 60 11.45 26.84 -9.04
C ALA A 60 11.54 28.37 -9.10
N PHE A 61 11.29 29.06 -7.98
CA PHE A 61 11.34 30.52 -7.85
C PHE A 61 12.65 31.03 -7.25
N GLY A 62 13.60 30.14 -6.99
CA GLY A 62 14.86 30.47 -6.34
C GLY A 62 14.80 30.58 -4.83
N GLU A 63 13.64 30.27 -4.21
CA GLU A 63 13.47 30.33 -2.78
C GLU A 63 14.04 29.06 -2.13
N THR A 64 14.87 29.23 -1.11
CA THR A 64 15.45 28.12 -0.37
C THR A 64 14.53 27.67 0.76
N TYR A 65 14.48 26.36 0.99
CA TYR A 65 13.69 25.74 2.05
C TYR A 65 14.35 24.48 2.60
N SER A 66 14.00 24.10 3.81
CA SER A 66 14.27 22.78 4.37
C SER A 66 12.97 22.06 4.71
N VAL A 67 13.03 20.74 4.89
CA VAL A 67 11.88 19.91 5.22
C VAL A 67 12.17 19.23 6.56
N SER A 68 11.33 19.49 7.56
CA SER A 68 11.41 18.86 8.89
C SER A 68 10.38 17.74 9.07
N LYS A 69 9.24 17.81 8.33
CA LYS A 69 8.22 16.77 8.31
C LYS A 69 7.66 16.60 6.90
N LEU A 70 7.52 15.35 6.51
CA LEU A 70 6.87 14.98 5.27
C LEU A 70 6.08 13.69 5.52
N LYS A 71 4.76 13.84 5.68
CA LYS A 71 3.84 12.74 5.96
C LYS A 71 2.68 12.75 4.98
N TYR A 72 2.22 11.56 4.61
CA TYR A 72 1.03 11.43 3.75
C TYR A 72 0.38 10.07 3.91
N TYR A 73 -0.91 10.02 3.62
CA TYR A 73 -1.65 8.77 3.59
C TYR A 73 -1.65 8.18 2.18
N LEU A 74 -1.49 6.86 2.13
CA LEU A 74 -1.70 6.05 0.94
C LEU A 74 -2.73 4.97 1.24
N SER A 75 -3.57 4.65 0.26
CA SER A 75 -4.65 3.69 0.43
C SER A 75 -5.02 2.99 -0.87
N ASN A 76 -5.86 1.95 -0.77
CA ASN A 76 -6.49 1.30 -1.93
C ASN A 76 -5.49 0.81 -2.98
N PHE A 77 -4.45 0.09 -2.56
CA PHE A 77 -3.49 -0.49 -3.48
C PHE A 77 -4.11 -1.63 -4.29
N SER A 78 -3.82 -1.68 -5.58
CA SER A 78 -4.24 -2.81 -6.40
C SER A 78 -3.29 -3.09 -7.57
N ILE A 79 -3.22 -4.37 -7.95
CA ILE A 79 -2.46 -4.88 -9.09
C ILE A 79 -3.33 -5.89 -9.81
N GLY A 80 -3.76 -5.58 -11.03
CA GLY A 80 -4.76 -6.38 -11.74
C GLY A 80 -6.05 -6.51 -10.94
N SER A 81 -6.49 -7.72 -10.64
CA SER A 81 -7.68 -8.00 -9.83
C SER A 81 -7.41 -8.11 -8.32
N LYS A 82 -6.16 -8.06 -7.90
CA LYS A 82 -5.79 -8.13 -6.48
C LYS A 82 -5.84 -6.75 -5.86
N VAL A 83 -6.48 -6.65 -4.70
CA VAL A 83 -6.70 -5.39 -3.97
C VAL A 83 -6.22 -5.54 -2.54
N ASP A 84 -5.55 -4.51 -2.06
CA ASP A 84 -5.26 -4.25 -0.66
C ASP A 84 -5.96 -2.93 -0.30
N ALA A 85 -7.01 -3.02 0.52
CA ALA A 85 -7.82 -1.88 0.94
C ALA A 85 -7.26 -1.20 2.20
N GLY A 86 -6.04 -1.52 2.62
CA GLY A 86 -5.37 -0.92 3.76
C GLY A 86 -5.15 0.59 3.59
N ILE A 87 -5.02 1.26 4.74
CA ILE A 87 -4.59 2.66 4.82
C ILE A 87 -3.22 2.66 5.48
N TYR A 88 -2.29 3.38 4.88
CA TYR A 88 -0.91 3.45 5.31
C TYR A 88 -0.51 4.89 5.53
N LEU A 89 0.09 5.17 6.68
CA LEU A 89 0.71 6.47 6.95
C LEU A 89 2.19 6.36 6.62
N ILE A 90 2.62 7.14 5.65
CA ILE A 90 4.03 7.29 5.33
C ILE A 90 4.59 8.49 6.10
N ASP A 91 5.68 8.27 6.79
CA ASP A 91 6.55 9.30 7.34
C ASP A 91 7.90 9.18 6.63
N ALA A 92 8.22 10.14 5.78
CA ALA A 92 9.39 10.05 4.90
C ALA A 92 10.73 9.94 5.65
N PHE A 93 10.74 10.27 6.95
CA PHE A 93 11.95 10.24 7.79
C PHE A 93 11.95 9.14 8.85
N ALA A 94 10.86 8.34 8.95
CA ALA A 94 10.74 7.29 9.94
C ALA A 94 10.15 5.99 9.39
N ALA A 95 9.11 6.07 8.54
CA ALA A 95 8.39 4.93 7.99
C ALA A 95 8.03 5.21 6.52
N ASP A 96 8.99 4.99 5.64
CA ASP A 96 8.93 5.33 4.21
C ASP A 96 8.37 4.22 3.31
N SER A 97 7.96 3.10 3.89
CA SER A 97 7.57 1.91 3.12
C SER A 97 6.23 1.33 3.51
N VAL A 98 5.63 0.63 2.55
CA VAL A 98 4.39 -0.14 2.71
C VAL A 98 4.67 -1.60 2.39
N ILE A 99 4.17 -2.49 3.23
CA ILE A 99 4.22 -3.94 2.99
C ILE A 99 2.85 -4.39 2.53
N LEU A 100 2.74 -4.77 1.27
CA LEU A 100 1.51 -5.26 0.67
C LEU A 100 1.50 -6.79 0.60
N GLN A 101 0.33 -7.38 0.85
CA GLN A 101 0.08 -8.80 0.60
C GLN A 101 -0.29 -9.08 -0.86
N LEU A 102 0.28 -8.32 -1.78
CA LEU A 102 0.01 -8.40 -3.22
C LEU A 102 1.22 -9.02 -3.94
N PRO A 103 1.03 -10.11 -4.69
CA PRO A 103 2.11 -10.66 -5.50
C PRO A 103 2.40 -9.75 -6.69
N LEU A 104 3.66 -9.39 -6.87
CA LEU A 104 4.12 -8.68 -8.06
C LEU A 104 4.38 -9.64 -9.21
N ASN A 105 3.80 -9.33 -10.35
CA ASN A 105 4.24 -9.86 -11.63
C ASN A 105 5.47 -9.10 -12.15
N ALA A 106 6.17 -9.65 -13.13
CA ALA A 106 7.33 -8.99 -13.73
C ALA A 106 7.01 -7.61 -14.32
N LYS A 107 5.77 -7.38 -14.72
CA LYS A 107 5.26 -6.09 -15.23
C LYS A 107 3.77 -5.95 -14.93
N GLY A 108 3.31 -4.72 -14.79
CA GLY A 108 1.90 -4.42 -14.54
C GLY A 108 1.67 -2.93 -14.33
N ILE A 109 0.49 -2.63 -13.82
CA ILE A 109 0.12 -1.28 -13.37
C ILE A 109 -0.21 -1.39 -11.89
N LEU A 110 0.50 -0.63 -11.07
CA LEU A 110 0.20 -0.43 -9.67
C LEU A 110 -0.76 0.75 -9.55
N HIS A 111 -1.89 0.50 -8.94
CA HIS A 111 -2.86 1.55 -8.60
C HIS A 111 -2.83 1.78 -7.10
N PHE A 112 -2.92 3.03 -6.70
CA PHE A 112 -3.13 3.42 -5.31
C PHE A 112 -3.74 4.81 -5.22
N GLN A 113 -4.11 5.21 -4.03
CA GLN A 113 -4.68 6.52 -3.76
C GLN A 113 -3.79 7.29 -2.78
N LEU A 114 -3.50 8.53 -3.09
CA LEU A 114 -3.00 9.50 -2.11
C LEU A 114 -4.20 10.04 -1.33
N GLY A 115 -4.17 9.86 -0.01
CA GLY A 115 -5.20 10.34 0.91
C GLY A 115 -6.11 9.25 1.47
N VAL A 116 -7.04 9.68 2.31
CA VAL A 116 -7.99 8.86 3.08
C VAL A 116 -9.38 9.00 2.49
N ASP A 117 -10.08 7.90 2.27
CA ASP A 117 -11.42 7.89 1.70
C ASP A 117 -12.42 8.68 2.56
N SER A 118 -13.44 9.25 1.90
CA SER A 118 -14.47 10.07 2.54
C SER A 118 -15.20 9.36 3.67
N ILE A 119 -15.38 8.04 3.58
CA ILE A 119 -16.03 7.25 4.63
C ILE A 119 -15.29 7.36 5.97
N TYR A 120 -13.96 7.31 5.95
CA TYR A 120 -13.14 7.45 7.16
C TYR A 120 -13.11 8.89 7.66
N ASN A 121 -13.10 9.86 6.76
CA ASN A 121 -13.22 11.28 7.12
C ASN A 121 -14.55 11.60 7.80
N CYS A 122 -15.66 11.04 7.29
CA CYS A 122 -16.99 11.24 7.88
C CYS A 122 -17.17 10.50 9.22
N SER A 123 -16.38 9.48 9.49
CA SER A 123 -16.46 8.69 10.74
C SER A 123 -15.74 9.34 11.93
N GLY A 124 -15.12 10.50 11.74
CA GLY A 124 -14.36 11.20 12.77
C GLY A 124 -13.02 10.55 13.12
N ALA A 125 -12.49 10.88 14.29
CA ALA A 125 -11.22 10.37 14.77
C ALA A 125 -11.27 8.85 15.00
N GLN A 126 -10.23 8.14 14.58
CA GLN A 126 -10.10 6.69 14.69
C GLN A 126 -8.76 6.32 15.34
N SER A 127 -8.52 5.04 15.56
CA SER A 127 -7.29 4.51 16.14
C SER A 127 -6.29 4.03 15.07
N GLY A 128 -5.11 3.59 15.50
CA GLY A 128 -4.07 3.03 14.66
C GLY A 128 -3.43 4.06 13.74
N VAL A 129 -3.32 3.78 12.46
CA VAL A 129 -2.72 4.71 11.49
C VAL A 129 -3.51 6.00 11.34
N LEU A 130 -4.81 5.97 11.68
CA LEU A 130 -5.73 7.10 11.64
C LEU A 130 -5.88 7.80 13.01
N ASP A 131 -5.07 7.44 14.00
CA ASP A 131 -5.10 8.10 15.30
C ASP A 131 -4.68 9.58 15.17
N PRO A 132 -5.46 10.52 15.73
CA PRO A 132 -5.10 11.94 15.77
C PRO A 132 -3.71 12.23 16.37
N LEU A 133 -3.21 11.37 17.24
CA LEU A 133 -1.86 11.48 17.81
C LEU A 133 -0.75 11.40 16.75
N ASN A 134 -1.04 10.84 15.57
CA ASN A 134 -0.11 10.87 14.43
C ASN A 134 0.08 12.29 13.86
N GLY A 135 -0.72 13.27 14.31
CA GLY A 135 -0.66 14.66 13.87
C GLY A 135 -1.17 14.88 12.44
N MET A 136 -2.03 13.97 11.95
CA MET A 136 -2.59 14.00 10.59
C MET A 136 -4.12 14.16 10.60
N PHE A 137 -4.67 14.80 11.63
CA PHE A 137 -6.10 15.04 11.77
C PHE A 137 -6.37 16.46 12.26
N TRP A 138 -7.35 17.14 11.64
CA TRP A 138 -7.83 18.43 12.09
C TRP A 138 -8.96 18.27 13.11
N THR A 139 -8.71 18.63 14.36
CA THR A 139 -9.73 18.57 15.42
C THR A 139 -10.81 19.65 15.26
N TRP A 140 -10.48 20.78 14.65
CA TRP A 140 -11.36 21.92 14.44
C TRP A 140 -12.23 21.82 13.17
N ASN A 141 -11.83 20.98 12.20
CA ASN A 141 -12.54 20.82 10.91
C ASN A 141 -12.78 19.35 10.56
N THR A 142 -12.79 18.47 11.56
CA THR A 142 -13.04 17.02 11.43
C THR A 142 -12.67 16.44 10.06
N GLY A 143 -11.41 16.08 9.90
CA GLY A 143 -10.95 15.45 8.67
C GLY A 143 -9.45 15.15 8.71
N TYR A 144 -9.04 14.25 7.84
CA TYR A 144 -7.64 13.83 7.74
C TYR A 144 -6.84 14.74 6.83
N ILE A 145 -5.59 15.01 7.22
CA ILE A 145 -4.58 15.66 6.39
C ILE A 145 -4.04 14.59 5.45
N ASN A 146 -4.33 14.69 4.16
CA ASN A 146 -3.90 13.71 3.17
C ASN A 146 -2.41 13.80 2.85
N PHE A 147 -1.86 15.04 2.92
CA PHE A 147 -0.44 15.33 2.71
C PHE A 147 -0.03 16.48 3.63
N LYS A 148 1.09 16.31 4.30
CA LYS A 148 1.67 17.29 5.23
C LYS A 148 3.14 17.50 4.89
N LEU A 149 3.52 18.74 4.66
CA LEU A 149 4.90 19.19 4.52
C LEU A 149 5.13 20.35 5.48
N GLU A 150 6.09 20.20 6.37
CA GLU A 150 6.52 21.26 7.30
C GLU A 150 8.03 21.45 7.18
N GLY A 151 8.49 22.68 7.42
CA GLY A 151 9.90 23.00 7.38
C GLY A 151 10.19 24.46 7.65
N TYR A 152 11.29 24.93 7.13
CA TYR A 152 11.76 26.30 7.31
C TYR A 152 12.13 26.92 5.95
N SER A 153 11.85 28.20 5.81
CA SER A 153 12.34 29.02 4.69
C SER A 153 12.50 30.47 5.11
N ALA A 154 13.65 31.06 4.84
CA ALA A 154 13.86 32.50 5.09
C ALA A 154 12.88 33.37 4.26
N PHE A 155 12.31 32.83 3.21
CA PHE A 155 11.33 33.51 2.35
C PHE A 155 9.90 33.49 2.92
N SER A 156 9.62 32.63 3.93
CA SER A 156 8.31 32.59 4.56
C SER A 156 7.95 33.94 5.16
N SER A 157 6.68 34.34 4.99
CA SER A 157 6.11 35.56 5.57
C SER A 157 5.87 35.46 7.06
N THR A 158 5.91 34.25 7.66
CA THR A 158 5.71 34.04 9.10
C THR A 158 6.90 34.61 9.91
N ASN A 159 6.62 35.00 11.16
CA ASN A 159 7.66 35.56 12.05
C ASN A 159 8.78 34.58 12.36
N ILE A 160 8.45 33.28 12.47
CA ILE A 160 9.41 32.21 12.80
C ILE A 160 9.94 31.51 11.53
N LYS A 161 9.59 32.01 10.37
CA LYS A 161 10.07 31.51 9.08
C LYS A 161 9.73 30.04 8.81
N ASN A 162 8.71 29.49 9.48
CA ASN A 162 8.20 28.15 9.20
C ASN A 162 7.40 28.13 7.88
N ILE A 163 7.37 26.97 7.27
CA ILE A 163 6.46 26.62 6.19
C ILE A 163 5.62 25.43 6.64
N GLU A 164 4.30 25.50 6.44
CA GLU A 164 3.35 24.48 6.82
C GLU A 164 2.27 24.30 5.74
N TYR A 165 2.38 23.22 4.98
CA TYR A 165 1.41 22.85 3.97
C TYR A 165 0.67 21.60 4.42
N HIS A 166 -0.55 21.80 4.93
CA HIS A 166 -1.44 20.74 5.35
C HIS A 166 -2.59 20.63 4.36
N ILE A 167 -2.55 19.62 3.50
CA ILE A 167 -3.50 19.42 2.43
C ILE A 167 -4.46 18.30 2.81
N GLY A 168 -5.74 18.62 2.94
CA GLY A 168 -6.81 17.68 3.24
C GLY A 168 -8.09 18.10 2.52
N GLY A 169 -9.16 17.36 2.72
CA GLY A 169 -10.43 17.54 2.08
C GLY A 169 -10.92 16.30 1.33
N TYR A 170 -12.19 15.98 1.52
CA TYR A 170 -12.76 14.71 1.06
C TYR A 170 -14.07 14.87 0.26
N ALA A 171 -14.63 16.06 0.17
CA ALA A 171 -15.92 16.30 -0.45
C ALA A 171 -15.92 17.46 -1.42
N GLY A 172 -16.76 17.37 -2.46
CA GLY A 172 -16.98 18.42 -3.44
C GLY A 172 -15.70 18.88 -4.14
N GLU A 173 -15.59 20.17 -4.35
CA GLU A 173 -14.43 20.81 -5.01
C GLU A 173 -13.17 20.77 -4.14
N ASN A 174 -13.32 20.61 -2.83
CA ASN A 174 -12.22 20.51 -1.87
C ASN A 174 -11.64 19.10 -1.76
N LYS A 175 -12.02 18.19 -2.65
CA LYS A 175 -11.47 16.83 -2.66
C LYS A 175 -10.02 16.81 -3.11
N THR A 176 -9.12 16.54 -2.18
CA THR A 176 -7.67 16.49 -2.44
C THR A 176 -7.12 15.09 -2.70
N MET A 177 -7.93 14.05 -2.46
CA MET A 177 -7.55 12.66 -2.79
C MET A 177 -7.24 12.51 -4.27
N ARG A 178 -6.17 11.77 -4.60
CA ARG A 178 -5.74 11.52 -5.98
C ARG A 178 -5.49 10.03 -6.22
N LYS A 179 -6.11 9.49 -7.26
CA LYS A 179 -5.80 8.16 -7.77
C LYS A 179 -4.55 8.21 -8.62
N ILE A 180 -3.63 7.31 -8.34
CA ILE A 180 -2.33 7.21 -9.00
C ILE A 180 -2.25 5.86 -9.70
N GLN A 181 -1.72 5.87 -10.91
CA GLN A 181 -1.49 4.68 -11.73
C GLN A 181 -0.04 4.72 -12.22
N LEU A 182 0.73 3.72 -11.83
CA LEU A 182 2.14 3.62 -12.17
C LEU A 182 2.39 2.31 -12.94
N PRO A 183 2.72 2.36 -14.23
CA PRO A 183 3.24 1.20 -14.92
C PRO A 183 4.59 0.83 -14.33
N TYR A 184 4.81 -0.46 -14.13
CA TYR A 184 6.09 -0.97 -13.63
C TYR A 184 6.57 -2.17 -14.44
N SER A 185 7.89 -2.33 -14.50
CA SER A 185 8.57 -3.51 -15.02
C SER A 185 9.72 -3.84 -14.09
N LEU A 186 9.70 -5.04 -13.52
CA LEU A 186 10.67 -5.47 -12.51
C LEU A 186 11.59 -6.55 -13.06
N PRO A 187 12.86 -6.57 -12.64
CA PRO A 187 13.74 -7.72 -12.86
C PRO A 187 13.15 -8.97 -12.21
N LYS A 188 13.43 -10.14 -12.79
CA LYS A 188 13.06 -11.42 -12.17
C LYS A 188 13.60 -11.49 -10.75
N LYS A 189 12.75 -11.85 -9.77
CA LYS A 189 13.06 -12.03 -8.34
C LYS A 189 13.13 -10.77 -7.47
N THR A 190 12.79 -9.58 -7.95
CA THR A 190 12.70 -8.39 -7.10
C THR A 190 11.36 -8.39 -6.37
N GLN A 191 11.38 -8.15 -5.05
CA GLN A 191 10.18 -7.99 -4.22
C GLN A 191 10.03 -6.55 -3.71
N ASP A 192 11.07 -5.73 -3.86
CA ASP A 192 11.10 -4.33 -3.44
C ASP A 192 10.89 -3.41 -4.63
N ILE A 193 9.97 -2.47 -4.50
CA ILE A 193 9.73 -1.39 -5.45
C ILE A 193 10.13 -0.08 -4.80
N TYR A 194 10.85 0.76 -5.53
CA TYR A 194 11.17 2.12 -5.13
C TYR A 194 10.39 3.10 -6.00
N ILE A 195 9.47 3.83 -5.38
CA ILE A 195 8.69 4.87 -6.03
C ILE A 195 9.29 6.22 -5.64
N GLN A 196 9.86 6.90 -6.62
CA GLN A 196 10.35 8.25 -6.42
C GLN A 196 9.24 9.25 -6.72
N PHE A 197 9.07 10.25 -5.87
CA PHE A 197 8.25 11.40 -6.18
C PHE A 197 9.06 12.70 -5.99
N ASN A 198 8.88 13.62 -6.92
CA ASN A 198 9.70 14.82 -6.97
C ASN A 198 8.96 15.99 -6.32
N LEU A 199 9.46 16.47 -5.18
CA LEU A 199 8.95 17.64 -4.49
C LEU A 199 9.11 18.95 -5.31
N ASP A 200 10.02 18.98 -6.26
CA ASP A 200 10.12 20.17 -7.15
C ASP A 200 8.81 20.40 -7.91
N ASN A 201 8.04 19.33 -8.20
CA ASN A 201 6.75 19.43 -8.84
C ASN A 201 5.64 19.97 -7.93
N PHE A 202 5.80 19.87 -6.61
CA PHE A 202 4.88 20.49 -5.65
C PHE A 202 4.79 22.00 -5.86
N TRP A 203 5.94 22.65 -6.10
CA TRP A 203 6.04 24.10 -6.35
C TRP A 203 5.63 24.49 -7.77
N LYS A 204 5.65 23.57 -8.73
CA LYS A 204 5.36 23.78 -10.16
C LYS A 204 3.97 23.37 -10.60
N SER A 205 3.04 23.17 -9.67
CA SER A 205 1.65 22.78 -10.00
C SER A 205 0.96 23.79 -10.91
N SER A 206 -0.20 23.47 -11.46
CA SER A 206 -0.99 24.37 -12.33
C SER A 206 -1.32 25.73 -11.67
N SER A 207 -1.25 25.77 -10.35
CA SER A 207 -1.32 26.99 -9.55
C SER A 207 0.01 27.15 -8.83
N ALA A 208 1.10 27.37 -9.60
CA ALA A 208 2.43 27.58 -9.05
C ALA A 208 2.38 28.69 -7.97
N PHE A 209 2.93 28.40 -6.81
CA PHE A 209 2.91 29.33 -5.68
C PHE A 209 4.31 29.46 -5.08
N LYS A 210 4.58 30.63 -4.55
CA LYS A 210 5.84 30.95 -3.88
C LYS A 210 5.70 30.78 -2.38
N ILE A 211 6.82 30.56 -1.71
CA ILE A 211 6.87 30.50 -0.24
C ILE A 211 6.62 31.91 0.35
N ALA A 212 7.06 32.93 -0.38
CA ALA A 212 6.91 34.34 0.03
C ALA A 212 5.47 34.88 -0.04
N GLU A 213 4.57 34.18 -0.70
CA GLU A 213 3.16 34.53 -0.84
C GLU A 213 2.30 33.82 0.21
#